data_5a354a0da7d9cacba650dade05c4419a
#
_entry.id   5a354a0da7d9cacba650dade05c4419a
#
_cell.length_a   1.000
_cell.length_b   1.000
_cell.length_c   1.000
_cell.angle_alpha   90.00
_cell.angle_beta   90.00
_cell.angle_gamma   90.00
#
_symmetry.space_group_name_H-M   'P 1'
#
loop_
_entity.id
_entity.type
_entity.pdbx_description
1 polymer ?
#
loop_
_entity_poly.entity_id
_entity_poly.type
_entity_poly.pdbx_seq_one_letter_code
_entity_poly.pdbx_strand_id
1 'polypeptide(L)'
;MIRIIRPTIRFPIKRNMKIRTIVLTVALCLVGVPVGFAQDAFMGVWKLKEAKSEFSPGAPKNSTVVYEAEGDKVKVTVDSISSDGKPTHYQWTGKFDGKEYPVSGDPLSDARSYTKIDDRILGFNVMKGGKLITSGRIVVSGDGKSRTVTMSGTDAKGHRVSKNEVYEKQ
;
A
#
# COMPACT_ATOMS: atom_id res chain seq x y z
N MET A 1 -91.34 -45.37 -16.63
CA MET A 1 -90.21 -45.65 -15.68
C MET A 1 -88.91 -45.80 -16.47
N ILE A 2 -88.18 -44.71 -16.68
CA ILE A 2 -87.05 -44.64 -17.61
C ILE A 2 -85.78 -44.68 -16.77
N ARG A 3 -84.98 -45.73 -16.95
CA ARG A 3 -83.65 -45.97 -16.28
C ARG A 3 -82.59 -45.32 -17.09
N ILE A 4 -82.00 -44.25 -16.59
CA ILE A 4 -80.90 -43.59 -17.24
C ILE A 4 -79.60 -44.31 -16.80
N ILE A 5 -78.94 -44.99 -17.75
CA ILE A 5 -77.63 -45.63 -17.58
C ILE A 5 -76.56 -44.55 -17.86
N ARG A 6 -75.76 -44.23 -16.87
CA ARG A 6 -74.62 -43.32 -17.04
C ARG A 6 -73.37 -44.16 -17.43
N PRO A 7 -72.68 -43.87 -18.51
CA PRO A 7 -71.43 -44.56 -18.83
C PRO A 7 -70.29 -44.02 -17.96
N THR A 8 -69.62 -44.91 -17.27
CA THR A 8 -68.43 -44.61 -16.49
C THR A 8 -67.25 -44.58 -17.44
N ILE A 9 -66.73 -43.41 -17.76
CA ILE A 9 -65.51 -43.26 -18.56
C ILE A 9 -64.32 -43.47 -17.64
N ARG A 10 -63.63 -44.60 -17.77
CA ARG A 10 -62.34 -44.88 -17.15
C ARG A 10 -61.23 -44.35 -18.07
N PHE A 11 -60.56 -43.34 -17.65
CA PHE A 11 -59.32 -42.89 -18.28
C PHE A 11 -58.14 -43.71 -17.74
N PRO A 12 -57.34 -44.36 -18.59
CA PRO A 12 -56.12 -45.00 -18.14
C PRO A 12 -55.02 -43.96 -17.89
N ILE A 13 -54.70 -43.74 -16.64
CA ILE A 13 -53.54 -42.91 -16.26
C ILE A 13 -52.30 -43.76 -16.44
N LYS A 14 -51.71 -43.78 -17.65
CA LYS A 14 -50.35 -44.20 -17.84
C LYS A 14 -49.46 -43.00 -17.56
N ARG A 15 -48.86 -42.99 -16.39
CA ARG A 15 -47.87 -41.97 -16.05
C ARG A 15 -46.59 -42.57 -15.57
N ASN A 16 -45.80 -43.07 -16.51
CA ASN A 16 -44.40 -43.24 -16.30
C ASN A 16 -43.70 -41.93 -16.63
N MET A 17 -43.83 -40.97 -15.76
CA MET A 17 -43.05 -39.77 -15.82
C MET A 17 -41.84 -39.99 -14.91
N LYS A 18 -40.74 -40.46 -15.52
CA LYS A 18 -39.44 -40.41 -14.90
C LYS A 18 -39.13 -38.95 -14.63
N ILE A 19 -39.34 -38.54 -13.41
CA ILE A 19 -38.87 -37.24 -12.90
C ILE A 19 -37.34 -37.34 -12.95
N ARG A 20 -36.77 -36.85 -14.04
CA ARG A 20 -35.34 -36.51 -14.05
C ARG A 20 -35.21 -35.31 -13.13
N THR A 21 -34.79 -35.58 -11.91
CA THR A 21 -34.32 -34.56 -10.98
C THR A 21 -33.15 -33.89 -11.65
N ILE A 22 -33.40 -32.74 -12.27
CA ILE A 22 -32.35 -31.80 -12.68
C ILE A 22 -31.87 -31.19 -11.39
N VAL A 23 -30.85 -31.76 -10.79
CA VAL A 23 -30.06 -31.14 -9.76
C VAL A 23 -29.34 -30.01 -10.48
N LEU A 24 -29.95 -28.81 -10.42
CA LEU A 24 -29.31 -27.58 -10.82
C LEU A 24 -28.27 -27.27 -9.74
N THR A 25 -27.08 -27.85 -9.90
CA THR A 25 -25.92 -27.48 -9.11
C THR A 25 -25.56 -26.07 -9.53
N VAL A 26 -26.12 -25.09 -8.85
CA VAL A 26 -25.60 -23.72 -8.87
C VAL A 26 -24.25 -23.79 -8.19
N ALA A 27 -23.21 -24.09 -8.97
CA ALA A 27 -21.85 -23.84 -8.59
C ALA A 27 -21.73 -22.32 -8.47
N LEU A 28 -21.97 -21.82 -7.25
CA LEU A 28 -21.64 -20.47 -6.86
C LEU A 28 -20.11 -20.39 -6.89
N CYS A 29 -19.57 -20.14 -8.07
CA CYS A 29 -18.21 -19.68 -8.22
C CYS A 29 -18.11 -18.37 -7.42
N LEU A 30 -17.75 -18.47 -6.15
CA LEU A 30 -17.12 -17.41 -5.42
C LEU A 30 -15.81 -17.12 -6.16
N VAL A 31 -15.93 -16.39 -7.26
CA VAL A 31 -14.84 -15.63 -7.81
C VAL A 31 -14.51 -14.66 -6.69
N GLY A 32 -13.60 -15.07 -5.81
CA GLY A 32 -12.92 -14.16 -4.94
C GLY A 32 -12.34 -13.12 -5.87
N VAL A 33 -13.07 -12.00 -6.03
CA VAL A 33 -12.52 -10.80 -6.61
C VAL A 33 -11.31 -10.58 -5.72
N PRO A 34 -10.06 -10.74 -6.21
CA PRO A 34 -8.95 -10.21 -5.47
C PRO A 34 -9.38 -8.76 -5.23
N VAL A 35 -9.60 -8.40 -3.97
CA VAL A 35 -9.63 -7.01 -3.60
C VAL A 35 -8.24 -6.57 -4.00
N GLY A 36 -8.15 -6.15 -5.27
CA GLY A 36 -6.95 -5.52 -5.75
C GLY A 36 -6.84 -4.33 -4.83
N PHE A 37 -5.99 -4.45 -3.82
CA PHE A 37 -5.28 -3.30 -3.36
C PHE A 37 -4.72 -2.73 -4.66
N ALA A 38 -5.37 -1.72 -5.20
CA ALA A 38 -4.80 -0.89 -6.25
C ALA A 38 -3.41 -0.65 -5.70
N GLN A 39 -2.42 -1.31 -6.31
CA GLN A 39 -1.10 -1.48 -5.71
C GLN A 39 -0.65 -0.06 -5.44
N ASP A 40 -0.69 0.34 -4.16
CA ASP A 40 -0.44 1.72 -3.77
C ASP A 40 0.87 2.10 -4.44
N ALA A 41 0.87 3.17 -5.22
CA ALA A 41 2.00 3.53 -6.06
C ALA A 41 3.32 3.58 -5.28
N PHE A 42 3.23 3.76 -3.96
CA PHE A 42 4.38 3.83 -3.06
C PHE A 42 4.97 2.46 -2.72
N MET A 43 4.21 1.35 -2.82
CA MET A 43 4.66 0.01 -2.40
C MET A 43 5.80 -0.53 -3.25
N GLY A 44 6.60 -1.43 -2.66
CA GLY A 44 7.72 -2.12 -3.29
C GLY A 44 9.08 -1.56 -2.91
N VAL A 45 10.09 -1.96 -3.66
CA VAL A 45 11.51 -1.65 -3.40
C VAL A 45 11.94 -0.47 -4.27
N TRP A 46 12.57 0.51 -3.64
CA TRP A 46 13.03 1.74 -4.26
C TRP A 46 14.53 1.89 -4.03
N LYS A 47 15.30 2.00 -5.11
CA LYS A 47 16.75 2.22 -5.05
C LYS A 47 17.13 3.62 -5.48
N LEU A 48 17.97 4.26 -4.67
CA LEU A 48 18.50 5.59 -4.91
C LEU A 48 19.32 5.64 -6.21
N LYS A 49 19.09 6.68 -6.99
CA LYS A 49 19.91 7.06 -8.15
C LYS A 49 20.72 8.30 -7.81
N GLU A 50 21.89 8.10 -7.22
CA GLU A 50 22.74 9.21 -6.76
C GLU A 50 23.07 10.21 -7.89
N ALA A 51 23.33 9.73 -9.11
CA ALA A 51 23.64 10.57 -10.26
C ALA A 51 22.49 11.49 -10.69
N LYS A 52 21.25 11.21 -10.22
CA LYS A 52 20.04 12.01 -10.49
C LYS A 52 19.56 12.79 -9.26
N SER A 53 20.32 12.72 -8.17
CA SER A 53 19.92 13.25 -6.85
C SER A 53 20.84 14.40 -6.44
N GLU A 54 20.31 15.31 -5.65
CA GLU A 54 21.03 16.44 -5.09
C GLU A 54 21.00 16.37 -3.55
N PHE A 55 22.16 16.57 -2.94
CA PHE A 55 22.33 16.49 -1.48
C PHE A 55 23.08 17.71 -0.98
N SER A 56 22.67 18.24 0.16
CA SER A 56 23.56 19.12 0.93
C SER A 56 24.82 18.37 1.36
N PRO A 57 25.99 19.01 1.43
CA PRO A 57 27.22 18.37 1.87
C PRO A 57 27.05 17.66 3.22
N GLY A 58 27.47 16.41 3.30
CA GLY A 58 27.35 15.58 4.52
C GLY A 58 25.94 15.10 4.85
N ALA A 59 24.96 15.30 3.99
CA ALA A 59 23.62 14.75 4.24
C ALA A 59 23.61 13.21 4.14
N PRO A 60 22.92 12.49 5.03
CA PRO A 60 22.75 11.05 4.91
C PRO A 60 21.95 10.70 3.65
N LYS A 61 22.22 9.51 3.09
CA LYS A 61 21.62 9.02 1.84
C LYS A 61 20.86 7.73 2.11
N ASN A 62 19.56 7.70 1.81
CA ASN A 62 18.78 6.46 1.89
C ASN A 62 18.97 5.64 0.62
N SER A 63 19.84 4.63 0.67
CA SER A 63 20.25 3.82 -0.48
C SER A 63 19.12 2.92 -1.00
N THR A 64 18.37 2.31 -0.09
CA THR A 64 17.23 1.45 -0.41
C THR A 64 16.07 1.77 0.54
N VAL A 65 14.87 1.84 -0.01
CA VAL A 65 13.64 2.03 0.78
C VAL A 65 12.60 1.02 0.32
N VAL A 66 12.08 0.22 1.25
CA VAL A 66 11.08 -0.81 0.99
C VAL A 66 9.78 -0.44 1.68
N TYR A 67 8.68 -0.48 0.94
CA TYR A 67 7.33 -0.30 1.47
C TYR A 67 6.56 -1.61 1.34
N GLU A 68 6.04 -2.11 2.45
CA GLU A 68 5.30 -3.36 2.56
C GLU A 68 3.98 -3.13 3.28
N ALA A 69 2.92 -3.81 2.83
CA ALA A 69 1.66 -3.81 3.55
C ALA A 69 1.79 -4.67 4.82
N GLU A 70 1.36 -4.14 5.96
CA GLU A 70 1.34 -4.83 7.25
C GLU A 70 -0.04 -4.68 7.90
N GLY A 71 -0.98 -5.54 7.50
CA GLY A 71 -2.38 -5.42 7.88
C GLY A 71 -3.00 -4.12 7.34
N ASP A 72 -3.49 -3.26 8.23
CA ASP A 72 -4.04 -1.94 7.92
C ASP A 72 -2.99 -0.81 7.95
N LYS A 73 -1.71 -1.16 8.09
CA LYS A 73 -0.56 -0.27 8.14
C LYS A 73 0.40 -0.54 6.98
N VAL A 74 1.35 0.33 6.85
CA VAL A 74 2.50 0.21 5.96
C VAL A 74 3.76 0.13 6.81
N LYS A 75 4.59 -0.87 6.54
CA LYS A 75 5.95 -0.96 7.06
C LYS A 75 6.91 -0.36 6.05
N VAL A 76 7.76 0.53 6.50
CA VAL A 76 8.83 1.15 5.70
C VAL A 76 10.16 0.77 6.31
N THR A 77 10.98 0.08 5.53
CA THR A 77 12.35 -0.31 5.90
C THR A 77 13.33 0.50 5.08
N VAL A 78 14.33 1.08 5.71
CA VAL A 78 15.30 1.95 5.05
C VAL A 78 16.71 1.52 5.37
N ASP A 79 17.50 1.25 4.33
CA ASP A 79 18.94 1.18 4.40
C ASP A 79 19.52 2.53 3.98
N SER A 80 20.41 3.08 4.79
CA SER A 80 20.95 4.41 4.62
C SER A 80 22.46 4.44 4.88
N ILE A 81 23.11 5.45 4.35
CA ILE A 81 24.49 5.80 4.69
C ILE A 81 24.43 7.13 5.44
N SER A 82 24.93 7.12 6.67
CA SER A 82 24.99 8.34 7.50
C SER A 82 26.03 9.34 6.99
N SER A 83 26.03 10.55 7.55
CA SER A 83 26.96 11.63 7.18
C SER A 83 28.44 11.27 7.40
N ASP A 84 28.75 10.34 8.30
CA ASP A 84 30.12 9.81 8.54
C ASP A 84 30.44 8.55 7.70
N GLY A 85 29.59 8.21 6.72
CA GLY A 85 29.79 7.10 5.79
C GLY A 85 29.41 5.72 6.34
N LYS A 86 28.86 5.63 7.54
CA LYS A 86 28.49 4.34 8.14
C LYS A 86 27.11 3.89 7.66
N PRO A 87 26.91 2.58 7.44
CA PRO A 87 25.58 2.05 7.14
C PRO A 87 24.66 2.20 8.37
N THR A 88 23.43 2.58 8.11
CA THR A 88 22.35 2.62 9.10
C THR A 88 21.14 1.92 8.55
N HIS A 89 20.35 1.33 9.43
CA HIS A 89 19.12 0.63 9.11
C HIS A 89 18.02 1.08 10.07
N TYR A 90 16.87 1.48 9.54
CA TYR A 90 15.74 1.87 10.39
C TYR A 90 14.42 1.44 9.80
N GLN A 91 13.41 1.38 10.65
CA GLN A 91 12.06 0.97 10.29
C GLN A 91 11.03 1.94 10.87
N TRP A 92 9.95 2.06 10.13
CA TRP A 92 8.73 2.76 10.52
C TRP A 92 7.52 1.91 10.17
N THR A 93 6.52 1.82 11.07
CA THR A 93 5.25 1.17 10.80
C THR A 93 4.12 2.09 11.22
N GLY A 94 3.25 2.44 10.28
CA GLY A 94 2.15 3.36 10.53
C GLY A 94 1.17 3.44 9.36
N LYS A 95 0.31 4.46 9.41
CA LYS A 95 -0.66 4.76 8.35
C LYS A 95 -0.29 6.09 7.68
N PHE A 96 -0.80 6.31 6.47
CA PHE A 96 -0.63 7.58 5.77
C PHE A 96 -1.74 8.59 6.15
N ASP A 97 -2.04 8.68 7.45
CA ASP A 97 -3.15 9.45 8.04
C ASP A 97 -2.71 10.78 8.69
N GLY A 98 -1.43 11.13 8.55
CA GLY A 98 -0.85 12.37 9.12
C GLY A 98 -0.49 12.27 10.60
N LYS A 99 -0.77 11.17 11.28
CA LYS A 99 -0.38 10.96 12.67
C LYS A 99 1.07 10.55 12.78
N GLU A 100 1.67 10.88 13.91
CA GLU A 100 3.03 10.46 14.24
C GLU A 100 3.05 9.00 14.69
N TYR A 101 3.96 8.24 14.12
CA TYR A 101 4.26 6.86 14.51
C TYR A 101 5.76 6.73 14.80
N PRO A 102 6.15 5.86 15.75
CA PRO A 102 7.54 5.72 16.15
C PRO A 102 8.41 5.17 15.02
N VAL A 103 9.67 5.59 15.03
CA VAL A 103 10.76 5.06 14.19
C VAL A 103 11.70 4.27 15.09
N SER A 104 12.14 3.11 14.64
CA SER A 104 13.15 2.31 15.31
C SER A 104 14.43 2.25 14.49
N GLY A 105 15.60 2.38 15.15
CA GLY A 105 16.92 2.25 14.52
C GLY A 105 17.45 3.54 13.86
N ASP A 106 16.68 4.62 13.79
CA ASP A 106 17.16 5.91 13.24
C ASP A 106 17.75 6.80 14.36
N PRO A 107 19.06 7.08 14.33
CA PRO A 107 19.67 7.96 15.33
C PRO A 107 19.20 9.42 15.20
N LEU A 108 18.69 9.82 14.03
CA LEU A 108 18.31 11.18 13.70
C LEU A 108 16.84 11.48 13.94
N SER A 109 15.99 10.46 14.10
CA SER A 109 14.55 10.63 14.33
C SER A 109 14.00 9.60 15.31
N ASP A 110 12.90 9.92 15.97
CA ASP A 110 12.17 9.01 16.87
C ASP A 110 10.71 8.83 16.45
N ALA A 111 10.19 9.74 15.63
CA ALA A 111 8.87 9.60 15.05
C ALA A 111 8.80 10.18 13.63
N ARG A 112 7.86 9.67 12.83
CA ARG A 112 7.51 10.20 11.51
C ARG A 112 6.01 10.16 11.30
N SER A 113 5.51 11.10 10.52
CA SER A 113 4.16 11.08 9.99
C SER A 113 4.20 11.11 8.47
N TYR A 114 3.24 10.40 7.86
CA TYR A 114 2.99 10.48 6.43
C TYR A 114 1.53 10.84 6.20
N THR A 115 1.29 11.75 5.27
CA THR A 115 -0.06 12.18 4.88
C THR A 115 -0.25 11.89 3.41
N LYS A 116 -1.24 11.07 3.07
CA LYS A 116 -1.61 10.83 1.67
C LYS A 116 -2.29 12.10 1.13
N ILE A 117 -1.66 12.74 0.14
CA ILE A 117 -2.18 13.93 -0.55
C ILE A 117 -3.01 13.50 -1.75
N ASP A 118 -2.49 12.55 -2.52
CA ASP A 118 -3.20 11.83 -3.59
C ASP A 118 -2.61 10.43 -3.79
N ASP A 119 -2.99 9.73 -4.86
CA ASP A 119 -2.55 8.35 -5.11
C ASP A 119 -1.05 8.23 -5.45
N ARG A 120 -0.36 9.33 -5.71
CA ARG A 120 1.07 9.38 -6.06
C ARG A 120 1.86 10.40 -5.27
N ILE A 121 1.24 11.08 -4.31
CA ILE A 121 1.90 12.12 -3.52
C ILE A 121 1.69 11.85 -2.02
N LEU A 122 2.79 11.70 -1.29
CA LEU A 122 2.81 11.72 0.17
C LEU A 122 3.53 12.98 0.66
N GLY A 123 2.94 13.67 1.62
CA GLY A 123 3.66 14.57 2.52
C GLY A 123 4.24 13.79 3.68
N PHE A 124 5.36 14.23 4.27
CA PHE A 124 5.89 13.63 5.48
C PHE A 124 6.58 14.63 6.37
N ASN A 125 6.59 14.33 7.66
CA ASN A 125 7.35 15.02 8.68
C ASN A 125 8.24 14.03 9.44
N VAL A 126 9.42 14.49 9.84
CA VAL A 126 10.40 13.76 10.65
C VAL A 126 10.58 14.51 11.96
N MET A 127 10.41 13.80 13.08
CA MET A 127 10.40 14.35 14.41
C MET A 127 11.57 13.80 15.24
N LYS A 128 12.07 14.62 16.15
CA LYS A 128 13.04 14.23 17.18
C LYS A 128 12.73 14.95 18.48
N GLY A 129 12.47 14.19 19.56
CA GLY A 129 12.11 14.77 20.86
C GLY A 129 10.88 15.69 20.81
N GLY A 130 9.87 15.31 20.01
CA GLY A 130 8.66 16.10 19.79
C GLY A 130 8.84 17.37 18.94
N LYS A 131 10.02 17.57 18.33
CA LYS A 131 10.29 18.72 17.47
C LYS A 131 10.37 18.30 16.01
N LEU A 132 9.77 19.10 15.14
CA LEU A 132 9.91 18.93 13.69
C LEU A 132 11.33 19.28 13.27
N ILE A 133 12.04 18.33 12.67
CA ILE A 133 13.41 18.53 12.16
C ILE A 133 13.46 18.58 10.64
N THR A 134 12.56 17.87 9.97
CA THR A 134 12.51 17.83 8.50
C THR A 134 11.08 17.62 8.05
N SER A 135 10.69 18.28 6.97
CA SER A 135 9.46 18.01 6.23
C SER A 135 9.75 17.81 4.75
N GLY A 136 8.87 17.12 4.07
CA GLY A 136 9.08 16.86 2.65
C GLY A 136 7.88 16.24 1.94
N ARG A 137 8.13 15.88 0.70
CA ARG A 137 7.15 15.28 -0.19
C ARG A 137 7.79 14.17 -1.00
N ILE A 138 7.02 13.11 -1.22
CA ILE A 138 7.34 12.01 -2.11
C ILE A 138 6.37 12.08 -3.28
N VAL A 139 6.87 12.09 -4.50
CA VAL A 139 6.07 12.12 -5.73
C VAL A 139 6.46 10.93 -6.59
N VAL A 140 5.53 10.03 -6.85
CA VAL A 140 5.73 8.89 -7.76
C VAL A 140 5.37 9.31 -9.17
N SER A 141 6.21 8.93 -10.15
CA SER A 141 5.97 9.19 -11.58
C SER A 141 4.68 8.55 -12.09
N GLY A 142 4.14 9.08 -13.20
CA GLY A 142 2.90 8.58 -13.79
C GLY A 142 2.95 7.11 -14.20
N ASP A 143 4.12 6.60 -14.56
CA ASP A 143 4.35 5.19 -14.91
C ASP A 143 4.67 4.29 -13.70
N GLY A 144 4.75 4.87 -12.49
CA GLY A 144 5.06 4.16 -11.25
C GLY A 144 6.50 3.64 -11.13
N LYS A 145 7.39 3.96 -12.06
CA LYS A 145 8.75 3.39 -12.11
C LYS A 145 9.81 4.22 -11.39
N SER A 146 9.53 5.49 -11.15
CA SER A 146 10.43 6.37 -10.43
C SER A 146 9.67 7.18 -9.39
N ARG A 147 10.41 7.72 -8.42
CA ARG A 147 9.87 8.70 -7.49
C ARG A 147 10.93 9.73 -7.14
N THR A 148 10.47 10.92 -6.80
CA THR A 148 11.29 12.01 -6.27
C THR A 148 10.90 12.28 -4.83
N VAL A 149 11.89 12.39 -3.96
CA VAL A 149 11.72 12.78 -2.55
C VAL A 149 12.41 14.12 -2.36
N THR A 150 11.62 15.16 -2.16
CA THR A 150 12.13 16.50 -1.83
C THR A 150 11.92 16.76 -0.36
N MET A 151 12.95 17.18 0.35
CA MET A 151 12.85 17.50 1.76
C MET A 151 13.71 18.70 2.14
N SER A 152 13.29 19.38 3.19
CA SER A 152 14.03 20.46 3.81
C SER A 152 13.85 20.43 5.33
N GLY A 153 14.85 20.93 6.05
CA GLY A 153 14.83 20.96 7.51
C GLY A 153 16.05 21.64 8.08
N THR A 154 16.35 21.32 9.32
CA THR A 154 17.54 21.79 10.02
C THR A 154 18.30 20.62 10.61
N ASP A 155 19.64 20.63 10.52
CA ASP A 155 20.47 19.66 11.21
C ASP A 155 20.53 19.93 12.72
N ALA A 156 21.23 19.06 13.46
CA ALA A 156 21.39 19.21 14.90
C ALA A 156 22.15 20.50 15.32
N LYS A 157 22.85 21.15 14.38
CA LYS A 157 23.58 22.40 14.58
C LYS A 157 22.76 23.62 14.16
N GLY A 158 21.53 23.44 13.69
CA GLY A 158 20.66 24.54 13.23
C GLY A 158 20.91 24.99 11.80
N HIS A 159 21.77 24.30 11.03
CA HIS A 159 21.96 24.63 9.62
C HIS A 159 20.82 24.09 8.76
N ARG A 160 20.41 24.88 7.78
CA ARG A 160 19.41 24.45 6.80
C ARG A 160 19.99 23.35 5.92
N VAL A 161 19.26 22.25 5.83
CA VAL A 161 19.58 21.13 4.95
C VAL A 161 18.41 20.90 3.98
N SER A 162 18.75 20.56 2.75
CA SER A 162 17.76 20.16 1.75
C SER A 162 18.31 19.00 0.93
N LYS A 163 17.39 18.17 0.42
CA LYS A 163 17.72 17.06 -0.47
C LYS A 163 16.64 16.90 -1.53
N ASN A 164 17.07 16.53 -2.71
CA ASN A 164 16.21 16.10 -3.79
C ASN A 164 16.69 14.71 -4.27
N GLU A 165 16.04 13.65 -3.79
CA GLU A 165 16.45 12.27 -4.00
C GLU A 165 15.57 11.62 -5.07
N VAL A 166 16.18 11.04 -6.09
CA VAL A 166 15.51 10.29 -7.15
C VAL A 166 15.72 8.80 -6.94
N TYR A 167 14.63 8.04 -6.97
CA TYR A 167 14.64 6.58 -6.83
C TYR A 167 14.02 5.92 -8.06
N GLU A 168 14.49 4.70 -8.35
CA GLU A 168 13.87 3.82 -9.33
C GLU A 168 13.31 2.57 -8.61
N LYS A 169 12.12 2.16 -9.05
CA LYS A 169 11.44 0.96 -8.56
C LYS A 169 12.15 -0.30 -9.11
N GLN A 170 12.30 -1.32 -8.27
CA GLN A 170 12.92 -2.60 -8.62
C GLN A 170 11.86 -3.67 -8.95
#